data_46a6264e433fd1529fc74919242827b0
#
_entry.id   46a6264e433fd1529fc74919242827b0
#
_cell.length_a   1.000
_cell.length_b   1.000
_cell.length_c   1.000
_cell.angle_alpha   90.00
_cell.angle_beta   90.00
_cell.angle_gamma   90.00
#
_symmetry.space_group_name_H-M   'P 1'
#
loop_
_entity.id
_entity.type
_entity.pdbx_description
1 polymer ?
#
loop_
_entity_poly.entity_id
_entity_poly.type
_entity_poly.pdbx_seq_one_letter_code
_entity_poly.pdbx_strand_id
1 'polypeptide(L)'
;MTVTTTTTKNSYSANGTLHSFAYGFKIFADADLTVIVRSATGSETTKTLNTHYVVTNAGTDSGGNVLFKFNTGTSSDAHFSTTDHRPANNETVVILRSLTKSQGTDYVENDPFPSTSHEDALDRLTFITQEVQEELDRTIKLSKTNTMTSPEFTTSATDRASKILAFDSSGELSVTQELGTFKGDSAT
;
A
#
# COMPACT_ATOMS: atom_id res chain seq x y z
N MET A 1 -6.28 23.63 -0.71
CA MET A 1 -7.61 23.09 -1.06
C MET A 1 -7.95 21.98 -0.10
N THR A 2 -9.21 21.84 0.32
CA THR A 2 -9.63 20.86 1.32
C THR A 2 -9.62 19.44 0.73
N VAL A 3 -9.11 18.46 1.48
CA VAL A 3 -9.17 17.03 1.11
C VAL A 3 -10.62 16.56 1.05
N THR A 4 -11.11 16.19 -0.12
CA THR A 4 -12.52 15.78 -0.34
C THR A 4 -12.68 14.29 -0.64
N THR A 5 -11.60 13.56 -0.87
CA THR A 5 -11.63 12.12 -1.16
C THR A 5 -10.95 11.31 -0.07
N THR A 6 -11.47 10.12 0.19
CA THR A 6 -10.87 9.11 1.06
C THR A 6 -10.12 8.03 0.27
N THR A 7 -10.09 8.13 -1.06
CA THR A 7 -9.39 7.18 -1.92
C THR A 7 -7.89 7.26 -1.70
N THR A 8 -7.28 6.13 -1.37
CA THR A 8 -5.82 5.99 -1.16
C THR A 8 -5.20 4.99 -2.11
N LYS A 9 -6.03 4.27 -2.86
CA LYS A 9 -5.64 3.14 -3.70
C LYS A 9 -6.50 3.02 -4.94
N ASN A 10 -5.87 2.71 -6.07
CA ASN A 10 -6.55 2.26 -7.30
C ASN A 10 -6.02 0.89 -7.70
N SER A 11 -6.89 0.06 -8.28
CA SER A 11 -6.54 -1.29 -8.74
C SER A 11 -7.10 -1.54 -10.14
N TYR A 12 -6.30 -2.17 -11.00
CA TYR A 12 -6.62 -2.40 -12.41
C TYR A 12 -6.18 -3.79 -12.85
N SER A 13 -6.96 -4.41 -13.72
CA SER A 13 -6.54 -5.60 -14.45
C SER A 13 -5.75 -5.20 -15.70
N ALA A 14 -4.58 -5.77 -15.86
CA ALA A 14 -3.74 -5.55 -17.03
C ALA A 14 -4.13 -6.48 -18.17
N ASN A 15 -3.87 -6.05 -19.42
CA ASN A 15 -4.17 -6.79 -20.64
C ASN A 15 -2.93 -7.07 -21.51
N GLY A 16 -1.73 -6.82 -20.98
CA GLY A 16 -0.46 -7.02 -21.69
C GLY A 16 -0.07 -5.90 -22.66
N THR A 17 -0.97 -4.96 -22.96
CA THR A 17 -0.70 -3.85 -23.91
C THR A 17 -0.85 -2.48 -23.28
N LEU A 18 -1.71 -2.34 -22.27
CA LEU A 18 -1.94 -1.09 -21.57
C LEU A 18 -0.72 -0.71 -20.74
N HIS A 19 -0.28 0.53 -20.88
CA HIS A 19 0.87 1.09 -20.14
C HIS A 19 0.50 2.23 -19.20
N SER A 20 -0.71 2.81 -19.33
CA SER A 20 -1.18 3.95 -18.55
C SER A 20 -2.31 3.54 -17.60
N PHE A 21 -2.13 3.83 -16.31
CA PHE A 21 -3.08 3.53 -15.24
C PHE A 21 -3.29 4.77 -14.39
N ALA A 22 -4.54 5.22 -14.26
CA ALA A 22 -4.87 6.43 -13.52
C ALA A 22 -4.75 6.23 -11.99
N TYR A 23 -4.42 7.27 -11.27
CA TYR A 23 -4.67 7.37 -9.84
C TYR A 23 -5.56 8.60 -9.58
N GLY A 24 -6.59 8.43 -8.75
CA GLY A 24 -7.65 9.41 -8.53
C GLY A 24 -7.53 10.14 -7.19
N PHE A 25 -6.32 10.44 -6.74
CA PHE A 25 -6.06 11.11 -5.47
C PHE A 25 -4.82 12.01 -5.56
N LYS A 26 -4.77 13.06 -4.73
CA LYS A 26 -3.62 13.97 -4.66
C LYS A 26 -2.38 13.26 -4.09
N ILE A 27 -1.23 13.54 -4.68
CA ILE A 27 0.11 13.28 -4.16
C ILE A 27 0.92 14.58 -4.26
N PHE A 28 1.95 14.76 -3.44
CA PHE A 28 2.81 15.96 -3.50
C PHE A 28 4.00 15.77 -4.43
N ALA A 29 4.50 14.54 -4.53
CA ALA A 29 5.63 14.18 -5.37
C ALA A 29 5.43 12.78 -6.00
N ASP A 30 6.12 12.50 -7.10
CA ASP A 30 6.07 11.18 -7.78
C ASP A 30 6.45 10.02 -6.85
N ALA A 31 7.35 10.29 -5.89
CA ALA A 31 7.80 9.32 -4.90
C ALA A 31 6.74 8.96 -3.83
N ASP A 32 5.63 9.71 -3.77
CA ASP A 32 4.52 9.44 -2.85
C ASP A 32 3.60 8.32 -3.34
N LEU A 33 3.98 7.62 -4.43
CA LEU A 33 3.27 6.45 -4.95
C LEU A 33 4.09 5.18 -4.77
N THR A 34 3.42 4.12 -4.33
CA THR A 34 3.89 2.75 -4.44
C THR A 34 3.07 2.03 -5.50
N VAL A 35 3.75 1.43 -6.46
CA VAL A 35 3.14 0.65 -7.54
C VAL A 35 3.51 -0.81 -7.38
N ILE A 36 2.50 -1.66 -7.23
CA ILE A 36 2.64 -3.10 -7.06
C ILE A 36 1.98 -3.79 -8.25
N VAL A 37 2.66 -4.77 -8.82
CA VAL A 37 2.07 -5.67 -9.81
C VAL A 37 1.99 -7.06 -9.21
N ARG A 38 0.77 -7.58 -9.17
CA ARG A 38 0.49 -8.95 -8.72
C ARG A 38 0.30 -9.84 -9.95
N SER A 39 1.08 -10.91 -10.01
CA SER A 39 0.98 -11.93 -11.07
C SER A 39 -0.33 -12.71 -10.99
N ALA A 40 -0.66 -13.41 -12.08
CA ALA A 40 -1.82 -14.31 -12.12
C ALA A 40 -1.74 -15.45 -11.07
N THR A 41 -0.53 -15.80 -10.61
CA THR A 41 -0.28 -16.80 -9.56
C THR A 41 -0.32 -16.23 -8.14
N GLY A 42 -0.54 -14.91 -7.99
CA GLY A 42 -0.67 -14.24 -6.68
C GLY A 42 0.63 -13.64 -6.13
N SER A 43 1.77 -13.80 -6.82
CA SER A 43 3.04 -13.18 -6.40
C SER A 43 3.00 -11.67 -6.64
N GLU A 44 3.41 -10.87 -5.65
CA GLU A 44 3.45 -9.43 -5.71
C GLU A 44 4.87 -8.91 -5.91
N THR A 45 5.02 -7.91 -6.77
CA THR A 45 6.30 -7.24 -7.05
C THR A 45 6.11 -5.75 -7.02
N THR A 46 6.83 -5.05 -6.15
CA THR A 46 6.88 -3.59 -6.13
C THR A 46 7.73 -3.10 -7.29
N LYS A 47 7.20 -2.18 -8.08
CA LYS A 47 7.88 -1.56 -9.21
C LYS A 47 8.64 -0.32 -8.75
N THR A 48 9.74 -0.01 -9.40
CA THR A 48 10.64 1.10 -9.04
C THR A 48 10.35 2.31 -9.93
N LEU A 49 10.11 3.46 -9.31
CA LEU A 49 9.96 4.75 -10.00
C LEU A 49 11.19 5.05 -10.87
N ASN A 50 10.96 5.66 -12.03
CA ASN A 50 11.96 6.00 -13.06
C ASN A 50 12.65 4.80 -13.73
N THR A 51 12.59 3.61 -13.15
CA THR A 51 13.09 2.38 -13.78
C THR A 51 11.97 1.67 -14.54
N HIS A 52 10.88 1.35 -13.86
CA HIS A 52 9.76 0.58 -14.42
C HIS A 52 8.61 1.47 -14.90
N TYR A 53 8.42 2.62 -14.28
CA TYR A 53 7.34 3.55 -14.58
C TYR A 53 7.75 5.00 -14.31
N VAL A 54 6.97 5.92 -14.83
CA VAL A 54 6.99 7.35 -14.49
C VAL A 54 5.60 7.78 -14.03
N VAL A 55 5.53 8.89 -13.31
CA VAL A 55 4.28 9.46 -12.79
C VAL A 55 4.01 10.78 -13.48
N THR A 56 2.75 11.12 -13.69
CA THR A 56 2.32 12.42 -14.24
C THR A 56 1.37 13.11 -13.28
N ASN A 57 1.33 14.43 -13.32
CA ASN A 57 0.39 15.29 -12.60
C ASN A 57 0.50 15.19 -11.06
N ALA A 58 1.69 14.94 -10.50
CA ALA A 58 1.92 15.15 -9.08
C ALA A 58 1.56 16.59 -8.69
N GLY A 59 1.01 16.80 -7.51
CA GLY A 59 0.51 18.09 -7.03
C GLY A 59 -0.92 18.42 -7.49
N THR A 60 -1.53 17.62 -8.36
CA THR A 60 -2.90 17.84 -8.85
C THR A 60 -3.92 17.09 -7.98
N ASP A 61 -4.97 17.78 -7.55
CA ASP A 61 -5.97 17.20 -6.62
C ASP A 61 -6.79 16.06 -7.24
N SER A 62 -6.99 16.08 -8.57
CA SER A 62 -7.68 15.01 -9.30
C SER A 62 -6.82 13.77 -9.56
N GLY A 63 -5.53 13.81 -9.14
CA GLY A 63 -4.57 12.76 -9.44
C GLY A 63 -3.98 12.82 -10.84
N GLY A 64 -3.45 11.72 -11.33
CA GLY A 64 -2.77 11.63 -12.61
C GLY A 64 -2.67 10.20 -13.12
N ASN A 65 -1.53 9.88 -13.76
CA ASN A 65 -1.30 8.55 -14.32
C ASN A 65 0.07 8.01 -13.93
N VAL A 66 0.12 6.70 -13.72
CA VAL A 66 1.33 5.89 -13.73
C VAL A 66 1.51 5.36 -15.15
N LEU A 67 2.62 5.70 -15.80
CA LEU A 67 2.96 5.27 -17.15
C LEU A 67 4.09 4.25 -17.08
N PHE A 68 3.79 2.98 -17.32
CA PHE A 68 4.83 1.94 -17.40
C PHE A 68 5.71 2.17 -18.61
N LYS A 69 7.00 1.98 -18.42
CA LYS A 69 8.00 2.17 -19.48
C LYS A 69 8.02 0.96 -20.40
N PHE A 70 8.23 1.18 -21.69
CA PHE A 70 8.27 0.12 -22.68
C PHE A 70 9.16 0.50 -23.87
N ASN A 71 9.45 -0.47 -24.73
CA ASN A 71 10.45 -0.39 -25.79
C ASN A 71 9.93 0.15 -27.12
N THR A 72 8.77 0.81 -27.13
CA THR A 72 8.20 1.46 -28.32
C THR A 72 8.13 2.96 -28.09
N GLY A 73 8.56 3.73 -29.08
CA GLY A 73 8.64 5.19 -29.02
C GLY A 73 10.05 5.69 -29.28
N THR A 74 10.34 6.93 -28.94
CA THR A 74 11.64 7.55 -29.10
C THR A 74 12.36 7.63 -27.74
N SER A 75 13.67 7.62 -27.74
CA SER A 75 14.48 7.73 -26.50
C SER A 75 14.28 9.06 -25.74
N SER A 76 13.61 10.04 -26.35
CA SER A 76 13.22 11.29 -25.70
C SER A 76 11.92 11.20 -24.90
N ASP A 77 11.14 10.15 -25.07
CA ASP A 77 9.88 9.98 -24.36
C ASP A 77 10.15 9.55 -22.91
N ALA A 78 9.51 10.20 -21.94
CA ALA A 78 9.71 9.92 -20.51
C ALA A 78 9.40 8.47 -20.13
N HIS A 79 8.50 7.81 -20.86
CA HIS A 79 8.12 6.42 -20.67
C HIS A 79 8.90 5.42 -21.56
N PHE A 80 9.91 5.89 -22.31
CA PHE A 80 10.74 4.99 -23.10
C PHE A 80 11.68 4.16 -22.23
N SER A 81 11.85 2.90 -22.58
CA SER A 81 12.84 1.98 -22.00
C SER A 81 13.29 0.96 -23.07
N THR A 82 14.51 0.50 -23.01
CA THR A 82 14.97 -0.63 -23.83
C THR A 82 14.31 -1.97 -23.43
N THR A 83 13.78 -2.03 -22.23
CA THR A 83 13.05 -3.18 -21.69
C THR A 83 11.57 -2.84 -21.56
N ASP A 84 10.71 -3.78 -21.90
CA ASP A 84 9.27 -3.66 -21.72
C ASP A 84 8.91 -3.98 -20.26
N HIS A 85 8.33 -2.99 -19.57
CA HIS A 85 7.88 -3.10 -18.18
C HIS A 85 6.36 -3.10 -18.04
N ARG A 86 5.63 -3.13 -19.17
CA ARG A 86 4.16 -3.18 -19.13
C ARG A 86 3.69 -4.43 -18.37
N PRO A 87 2.68 -4.30 -17.52
CA PRO A 87 2.10 -5.48 -16.85
C PRO A 87 1.52 -6.44 -17.87
N ALA A 88 1.78 -7.75 -17.68
CA ALA A 88 1.32 -8.80 -18.55
C ALA A 88 -0.21 -8.99 -18.47
N ASN A 89 -0.77 -9.77 -19.40
CA ASN A 89 -2.18 -10.12 -19.36
C ASN A 89 -2.50 -10.93 -18.08
N ASN A 90 -3.65 -10.64 -17.46
CA ASN A 90 -4.10 -11.23 -16.20
C ASN A 90 -3.28 -10.83 -14.95
N GLU A 91 -2.37 -9.89 -15.07
CA GLU A 91 -1.76 -9.26 -13.89
C GLU A 91 -2.67 -8.16 -13.32
N THR A 92 -2.52 -7.89 -12.02
CA THR A 92 -3.23 -6.80 -11.35
C THR A 92 -2.23 -5.70 -10.99
N VAL A 93 -2.53 -4.48 -11.43
CA VAL A 93 -1.77 -3.28 -11.05
C VAL A 93 -2.46 -2.61 -9.87
N VAL A 94 -1.73 -2.39 -8.80
CA VAL A 94 -2.21 -1.66 -7.62
C VAL A 94 -1.35 -0.41 -7.44
N ILE A 95 -1.99 0.73 -7.39
CA ILE A 95 -1.37 2.04 -7.17
C ILE A 95 -1.84 2.54 -5.82
N LEU A 96 -0.91 2.75 -4.89
CA LEU A 96 -1.17 3.19 -3.52
C LEU A 96 -0.48 4.52 -3.28
N ARG A 97 -1.14 5.42 -2.55
CA ARG A 97 -0.44 6.54 -1.95
C ARG A 97 0.41 6.03 -0.78
N SER A 98 1.63 6.50 -0.69
CA SER A 98 2.61 6.08 0.34
C SER A 98 3.51 7.26 0.70
N LEU A 99 3.00 8.14 1.56
CA LEU A 99 3.75 9.32 1.99
C LEU A 99 4.80 8.96 3.04
N THR A 100 5.92 9.67 2.98
CA THR A 100 6.90 9.63 4.07
C THR A 100 6.27 10.17 5.35
N LYS A 101 6.26 9.38 6.41
CA LYS A 101 5.66 9.71 7.72
C LYS A 101 6.59 10.63 8.53
N SER A 102 6.94 11.79 7.96
CA SER A 102 7.76 12.82 8.59
C SER A 102 7.15 14.18 8.37
N GLN A 103 7.33 15.08 9.33
CA GLN A 103 6.95 16.48 9.22
C GLN A 103 8.14 17.26 8.65
N GLY A 104 7.94 17.93 7.52
CA GLY A 104 8.99 18.69 6.83
C GLY A 104 8.71 20.19 6.77
N THR A 105 7.58 20.66 7.36
CA THR A 105 7.24 22.09 7.38
C THR A 105 7.92 22.76 8.56
N ASP A 106 8.73 23.80 8.28
CA ASP A 106 9.38 24.65 9.25
C ASP A 106 8.84 26.08 9.11
N TYR A 107 8.47 26.70 10.21
CA TYR A 107 7.98 28.08 10.26
C TYR A 107 9.06 28.97 10.87
N VAL A 108 9.48 29.98 10.13
CA VAL A 108 10.45 30.96 10.63
C VAL A 108 9.71 32.03 11.42
N GLU A 109 10.22 32.35 12.61
CA GLU A 109 9.64 33.35 13.47
C GLU A 109 9.66 34.74 12.81
N ASN A 110 8.53 35.45 12.85
CA ASN A 110 8.28 36.76 12.23
C ASN A 110 8.17 36.79 10.70
N ASP A 111 8.20 35.63 10.00
CA ASP A 111 7.87 35.60 8.59
C ASP A 111 6.35 35.70 8.36
N PRO A 112 5.90 36.24 7.20
CA PRO A 112 4.49 36.20 6.82
C PRO A 112 3.97 34.75 6.83
N PHE A 113 2.77 34.55 7.38
CA PHE A 113 2.16 33.23 7.49
C PHE A 113 1.99 32.57 6.12
N PRO A 114 2.67 31.43 5.83
CA PRO A 114 2.60 30.76 4.54
C PRO A 114 1.35 29.86 4.46
N SER A 115 0.20 30.42 4.13
CA SER A 115 -1.09 29.71 4.11
C SER A 115 -1.08 28.43 3.29
N THR A 116 -0.46 28.45 2.10
CA THR A 116 -0.36 27.26 1.22
C THR A 116 0.47 26.15 1.88
N SER A 117 1.63 26.47 2.44
CA SER A 117 2.47 25.48 3.14
C SER A 117 1.78 24.91 4.37
N HIS A 118 0.98 25.72 5.05
CA HIS A 118 0.18 25.26 6.19
C HIS A 118 -0.94 24.31 5.75
N GLU A 119 -1.66 24.66 4.67
CA GLU A 119 -2.71 23.83 4.11
C GLU A 119 -2.15 22.49 3.62
N ASP A 120 -1.03 22.48 2.88
CA ASP A 120 -0.35 21.27 2.42
C ASP A 120 0.13 20.39 3.60
N ALA A 121 0.56 21.00 4.72
CA ALA A 121 0.92 20.26 5.92
C ALA A 121 -0.29 19.55 6.56
N LEU A 122 -1.45 20.22 6.63
CA LEU A 122 -2.70 19.63 7.12
C LEU A 122 -3.22 18.53 6.18
N ASP A 123 -3.17 18.76 4.87
CA ASP A 123 -3.51 17.76 3.85
C ASP A 123 -2.63 16.51 4.01
N ARG A 124 -1.32 16.71 4.20
CA ARG A 124 -0.37 15.61 4.41
C ARG A 124 -0.71 14.78 5.64
N LEU A 125 -1.04 15.40 6.77
CA LEU A 125 -1.46 14.69 7.98
C LEU A 125 -2.76 13.90 7.74
N THR A 126 -3.71 14.50 7.05
CA THR A 126 -4.97 13.84 6.67
C THR A 126 -4.69 12.61 5.78
N PHE A 127 -3.79 12.74 4.80
CA PHE A 127 -3.42 11.64 3.92
C PHE A 127 -2.72 10.50 4.66
N ILE A 128 -1.80 10.81 5.57
CA ILE A 128 -1.15 9.80 6.42
C ILE A 128 -2.18 9.06 7.28
N THR A 129 -3.16 9.78 7.83
CA THR A 129 -4.24 9.16 8.61
C THR A 129 -5.09 8.22 7.75
N GLN A 130 -5.42 8.60 6.52
CA GLN A 130 -6.14 7.75 5.57
C GLN A 130 -5.34 6.49 5.20
N GLU A 131 -4.02 6.61 5.01
CA GLU A 131 -3.13 5.46 4.73
C GLU A 131 -3.09 4.50 5.91
N VAL A 132 -2.95 5.01 7.14
CA VAL A 132 -3.01 4.18 8.35
C VAL A 132 -4.36 3.48 8.49
N GLN A 133 -5.47 4.16 8.17
CA GLN A 133 -6.80 3.55 8.18
C GLN A 133 -6.89 2.43 7.14
N GLU A 134 -6.37 2.60 5.93
CA GLU A 134 -6.34 1.57 4.88
C GLU A 134 -5.52 0.35 5.31
N GLU A 135 -4.36 0.56 5.95
CA GLU A 135 -3.57 -0.52 6.52
C GLU A 135 -4.32 -1.27 7.63
N LEU A 136 -4.98 -0.53 8.54
CA LEU A 136 -5.79 -1.13 9.60
C LEU A 136 -6.99 -1.92 9.04
N ASP A 137 -7.57 -1.49 7.92
CA ASP A 137 -8.71 -2.19 7.31
C ASP A 137 -8.32 -3.54 6.70
N ARG A 138 -7.02 -3.78 6.49
CA ARG A 138 -6.46 -5.06 6.05
C ARG A 138 -5.95 -5.95 7.19
N THR A 139 -6.06 -5.51 8.43
CA THR A 139 -5.64 -6.29 9.60
C THR A 139 -6.76 -7.13 10.18
N ILE A 140 -6.40 -8.15 10.95
CA ILE A 140 -7.36 -8.88 11.80
C ILE A 140 -7.68 -7.97 12.98
N LYS A 141 -8.95 -7.58 13.11
CA LYS A 141 -9.41 -6.67 14.16
C LYS A 141 -10.42 -7.36 15.08
N LEU A 142 -10.34 -7.07 16.35
CA LEU A 142 -11.39 -7.43 17.30
C LEU A 142 -12.58 -6.48 17.11
N SER A 143 -13.79 -6.98 17.30
CA SER A 143 -14.99 -6.13 17.30
C SER A 143 -14.98 -5.16 18.49
N LYS A 144 -15.68 -4.03 18.36
CA LYS A 144 -15.80 -3.03 19.44
C LYS A 144 -16.42 -3.56 20.73
N THR A 145 -17.16 -4.68 20.65
CA THR A 145 -17.83 -5.33 21.77
C THR A 145 -17.08 -6.56 22.25
N ASN A 146 -15.87 -6.82 21.72
CA ASN A 146 -15.07 -7.97 22.12
C ASN A 146 -14.56 -7.79 23.57
N THR A 147 -14.58 -8.87 24.34
CA THR A 147 -14.18 -8.90 25.73
C THR A 147 -12.78 -9.46 25.97
N MET A 148 -12.01 -9.74 24.90
CA MET A 148 -10.62 -10.15 25.02
C MET A 148 -9.82 -9.05 25.75
N THR A 149 -9.10 -9.43 26.80
CA THR A 149 -8.36 -8.49 27.67
C THR A 149 -6.89 -8.37 27.29
N SER A 150 -6.34 -9.39 26.61
CA SER A 150 -4.95 -9.43 26.16
C SER A 150 -4.87 -9.76 24.66
N PRO A 151 -5.07 -8.78 23.76
CA PRO A 151 -4.94 -8.99 22.31
C PRO A 151 -3.47 -9.07 21.86
N GLU A 152 -2.52 -8.93 22.78
CA GLU A 152 -1.09 -8.99 22.48
C GLU A 152 -0.62 -10.44 22.40
N PHE A 153 0.17 -10.74 21.40
CA PHE A 153 0.78 -12.05 21.22
C PHE A 153 2.13 -12.10 21.94
N THR A 154 2.10 -12.43 23.24
CA THR A 154 3.27 -12.39 24.15
C THR A 154 4.21 -13.58 24.01
N THR A 155 3.79 -14.67 23.34
CA THR A 155 4.61 -15.89 23.17
C THR A 155 5.85 -15.61 22.31
N SER A 156 7.02 -16.05 22.75
CA SER A 156 8.28 -15.83 22.04
C SER A 156 8.29 -16.50 20.65
N ALA A 157 9.17 -16.03 19.75
CA ALA A 157 9.32 -16.64 18.43
C ALA A 157 9.71 -18.12 18.49
N THR A 158 10.55 -18.50 19.46
CA THR A 158 10.97 -19.88 19.69
C THR A 158 9.81 -20.77 20.14
N ASP A 159 8.98 -20.25 21.05
CA ASP A 159 7.88 -21.03 21.63
C ASP A 159 6.70 -21.18 20.66
N ARG A 160 6.53 -20.25 19.72
CA ARG A 160 5.46 -20.31 18.69
C ARG A 160 5.90 -20.99 17.40
N ALA A 161 7.19 -21.29 17.22
CA ALA A 161 7.68 -21.98 16.02
C ALA A 161 6.99 -23.34 15.88
N SER A 162 6.47 -23.63 14.70
CA SER A 162 5.71 -24.88 14.39
C SER A 162 4.43 -25.09 15.21
N LYS A 163 3.92 -24.05 15.89
CA LYS A 163 2.65 -24.10 16.63
C LYS A 163 1.51 -23.48 15.81
N ILE A 164 0.29 -23.80 16.21
CA ILE A 164 -0.93 -23.25 15.66
C ILE A 164 -1.39 -22.10 16.56
N LEU A 165 -1.74 -20.96 15.94
CA LEU A 165 -2.40 -19.87 16.64
C LEU A 165 -3.82 -20.31 17.02
N ALA A 166 -4.15 -20.19 18.31
CA ALA A 166 -5.42 -20.64 18.87
C ALA A 166 -5.94 -19.61 19.89
N PHE A 167 -7.09 -19.92 20.46
CA PHE A 167 -7.61 -19.25 21.64
C PHE A 167 -7.59 -20.23 22.80
N ASP A 168 -7.23 -19.75 23.98
CA ASP A 168 -7.28 -20.55 25.22
C ASP A 168 -8.71 -20.70 25.75
N SER A 169 -8.85 -21.35 26.91
CA SER A 169 -10.17 -21.56 27.54
C SER A 169 -10.86 -20.26 28.00
N SER A 170 -10.12 -19.16 28.06
CA SER A 170 -10.63 -17.83 28.40
C SER A 170 -10.92 -16.98 27.15
N GLY A 171 -10.63 -17.51 25.95
CA GLY A 171 -10.78 -16.79 24.68
C GLY A 171 -9.65 -15.81 24.36
N GLU A 172 -8.54 -15.87 25.09
CA GLU A 172 -7.34 -15.08 24.84
C GLU A 172 -6.42 -15.74 23.81
N LEU A 173 -5.55 -14.96 23.15
CA LEU A 173 -4.61 -15.46 22.15
C LEU A 173 -3.61 -16.43 22.79
N SER A 174 -3.46 -17.59 22.18
CA SER A 174 -2.57 -18.66 22.64
C SER A 174 -1.93 -19.39 21.47
N VAL A 175 -0.95 -20.22 21.76
CA VAL A 175 -0.41 -21.19 20.81
C VAL A 175 -0.66 -22.59 21.34
N THR A 176 -1.10 -23.48 20.48
CA THR A 176 -1.36 -24.87 20.82
C THR A 176 -0.72 -25.77 19.79
N GLN A 177 -0.42 -26.99 20.20
CA GLN A 177 0.11 -28.09 19.40
C GLN A 177 1.07 -27.75 18.24
N GLU A 178 2.08 -28.56 18.08
CA GLU A 178 2.89 -28.57 16.86
C GLU A 178 2.01 -28.98 15.67
N LEU A 179 2.28 -28.37 14.49
CA LEU A 179 1.84 -28.90 13.20
C LEU A 179 2.54 -30.25 12.97
N GLY A 180 2.23 -31.22 13.81
CA GLY A 180 2.56 -32.62 13.57
C GLY A 180 1.74 -33.10 12.38
N THR A 181 2.26 -34.04 11.63
CA THR A 181 1.55 -34.75 10.54
C THR A 181 0.10 -34.97 10.94
N PHE A 182 -0.83 -34.32 10.29
CA PHE A 182 -2.24 -34.68 10.32
C PHE A 182 -2.33 -36.12 9.80
N LYS A 183 -2.23 -37.09 10.68
CA LYS A 183 -2.72 -38.44 10.36
C LYS A 183 -4.23 -38.30 10.31
N GLY A 184 -4.77 -38.23 9.10
CA GLY A 184 -6.19 -38.43 8.90
C GLY A 184 -6.54 -39.73 9.60
N ASP A 185 -7.42 -39.67 10.59
CA ASP A 185 -8.03 -40.84 11.19
C ASP A 185 -8.80 -41.52 10.07
N SER A 186 -8.22 -42.55 9.46
CA SER A 186 -8.96 -43.42 8.55
C SER A 186 -9.84 -44.28 9.46
N ALA A 187 -11.08 -43.77 9.67
CA ALA A 187 -12.13 -44.59 10.26
C ALA A 187 -12.30 -45.87 9.45
N THR A 188 -11.94 -46.98 10.07
CA THR A 188 -12.34 -48.30 9.66
C THR A 188 -13.84 -48.50 9.86
#